data_86612610979714f98a891182c4a1ced1
#
_entry.id   86612610979714f98a891182c4a1ced1
#
_cell.length_a   1.000
_cell.length_b   1.000
_cell.length_c   1.000
_cell.angle_alpha   90.00
_cell.angle_beta   90.00
_cell.angle_gamma   90.00
#
_symmetry.space_group_name_H-M   'P 1'
#
loop_
_entity.id
_entity.type
_entity.pdbx_description
1 polymer ?
#
loop_
_entity_poly.entity_id
_entity_poly.type
_entity_poly.pdbx_seq_one_letter_code
_entity_poly.pdbx_strand_id
1 'polypeptide(L)'
;MIDRITEQPFCQTRVMCRAVDNLELLLSQPDESVDLIYCDILYGTGKDFMDYKDLYPMREIIEEHYLPRLKEMHRVLKSTGSIYLQMDYRIVHWVRCILDDVFSYGNFRNEIIWHYRTMKNDTKSFKEKHDNILFYSKSNDYTFNSDDVRVEHTDATKKRYKRAKSGFTQGELKDKGKIPNDVWDDCYLVNNQFTRESVGYATQKPKALIERIIKASSNEGDTVADYYLGSGTAAVVCKELNRNFIGCDINPKAIEITNARLDAVT
;
A
#
# COMPACT_ATOMS: atom_id res chain seq x y z
N MET A 1 -25.04 43.76 16.30
CA MET A 1 -24.76 43.53 14.89
C MET A 1 -23.74 42.42 14.87
N ILE A 2 -24.21 41.30 14.46
CA ILE A 2 -23.54 39.99 14.54
C ILE A 2 -22.84 39.80 13.21
N ASP A 3 -21.54 39.71 13.17
CA ASP A 3 -20.87 39.14 12.00
C ASP A 3 -20.28 37.80 12.38
N ARG A 4 -21.03 36.82 11.98
CA ARG A 4 -20.53 35.48 11.70
C ARG A 4 -19.71 35.54 10.45
N ILE A 5 -18.71 34.73 10.40
CA ILE A 5 -18.40 33.82 9.29
C ILE A 5 -16.94 33.46 9.43
N THR A 6 -16.70 32.28 9.79
CA THR A 6 -15.56 31.57 9.19
C THR A 6 -16.05 30.22 8.77
N GLU A 7 -16.60 30.19 7.56
CA GLU A 7 -16.57 28.98 6.77
C GLU A 7 -15.11 28.72 6.43
N GLN A 8 -14.52 27.73 7.08
CA GLN A 8 -13.29 27.14 6.58
C GLN A 8 -13.63 26.48 5.25
N PRO A 9 -12.91 26.76 4.17
CA PRO A 9 -13.13 26.05 2.92
C PRO A 9 -12.78 24.59 3.16
N PHE A 10 -13.76 23.71 3.03
CA PHE A 10 -13.53 22.27 2.89
C PHE A 10 -12.45 22.08 1.82
N CYS A 11 -11.27 21.63 2.23
CA CYS A 11 -10.21 21.30 1.29
C CYS A 11 -10.73 20.14 0.42
N GLN A 12 -11.18 20.44 -0.80
CA GLN A 12 -11.63 19.41 -1.71
C GLN A 12 -10.43 18.52 -2.06
N THR A 13 -10.50 17.27 -1.63
CA THR A 13 -9.53 16.24 -1.98
C THR A 13 -9.40 16.14 -3.49
N ARG A 14 -8.19 16.31 -4.01
CA ARG A 14 -7.92 16.20 -5.44
C ARG A 14 -7.56 14.75 -5.77
N VAL A 15 -8.36 14.13 -6.63
CA VAL A 15 -8.09 12.77 -7.13
C VAL A 15 -7.90 12.85 -8.64
N MET A 16 -6.75 12.38 -9.12
CA MET A 16 -6.38 12.33 -10.52
C MET A 16 -6.01 10.92 -10.93
N CYS A 17 -6.76 10.33 -11.85
CA CYS A 17 -6.47 9.02 -12.43
C CYS A 17 -6.38 9.14 -13.96
N ARG A 18 -5.34 8.56 -14.57
CA ARG A 18 -5.07 8.67 -16.02
C ARG A 18 -4.80 7.31 -16.64
N ALA A 19 -5.34 7.11 -17.86
CA ALA A 19 -5.00 5.96 -18.71
C ALA A 19 -3.70 6.26 -19.47
N VAL A 20 -2.55 5.92 -18.88
CA VAL A 20 -1.22 6.23 -19.43
C VAL A 20 -0.18 5.28 -18.84
N ASP A 21 0.94 5.07 -19.53
CA ASP A 21 2.10 4.37 -18.96
C ASP A 21 2.62 5.10 -17.71
N ASN A 22 2.95 4.34 -16.70
CA ASN A 22 3.35 4.90 -15.41
C ASN A 22 4.69 5.67 -15.47
N LEU A 23 5.62 5.28 -16.34
CA LEU A 23 6.87 6.03 -16.52
C LEU A 23 6.60 7.39 -17.16
N GLU A 24 5.66 7.48 -18.12
CA GLU A 24 5.22 8.74 -18.72
C GLU A 24 4.61 9.68 -17.66
N LEU A 25 3.71 9.16 -16.82
CA LEU A 25 3.15 9.94 -15.72
C LEU A 25 4.24 10.41 -14.74
N LEU A 26 5.12 9.51 -14.32
CA LEU A 26 6.23 9.82 -13.41
C LEU A 26 7.11 10.94 -13.94
N LEU A 27 7.53 10.86 -15.21
CA LEU A 27 8.37 11.87 -15.86
C LEU A 27 7.69 13.25 -15.94
N SER A 28 6.36 13.30 -15.93
CA SER A 28 5.59 14.56 -15.95
C SER A 28 5.41 15.22 -14.59
N GLN A 29 5.74 14.51 -13.50
CA GLN A 29 5.56 15.01 -12.14
C GLN A 29 6.77 15.80 -11.64
N PRO A 30 6.55 16.85 -10.82
CA PRO A 30 7.62 17.57 -10.16
C PRO A 30 8.38 16.69 -9.17
N ASP A 31 9.64 17.04 -8.91
CA ASP A 31 10.41 16.46 -7.82
C ASP A 31 9.71 16.71 -6.48
N GLU A 32 9.84 15.77 -5.56
CA GLU A 32 9.37 15.91 -4.18
C GLU A 32 7.90 16.38 -4.06
N SER A 33 7.02 15.85 -4.91
CA SER A 33 5.60 16.22 -4.98
C SER A 33 4.65 15.21 -4.31
N VAL A 34 5.15 14.02 -3.95
CA VAL A 34 4.36 12.90 -3.40
C VAL A 34 4.84 12.56 -1.99
N ASP A 35 3.89 12.38 -1.06
CA ASP A 35 4.17 12.03 0.33
C ASP A 35 4.25 10.52 0.55
N LEU A 36 3.41 9.75 -0.14
CA LEU A 36 3.36 8.30 -0.05
C LEU A 36 3.15 7.67 -1.41
N ILE A 37 3.95 6.65 -1.74
CA ILE A 37 3.72 5.78 -2.90
C ILE A 37 3.30 4.40 -2.38
N TYR A 38 2.18 3.89 -2.87
CA TYR A 38 1.80 2.49 -2.75
C TYR A 38 1.55 1.94 -4.14
N CYS A 39 2.13 0.79 -4.48
CA CYS A 39 1.87 0.12 -5.74
C CYS A 39 1.79 -1.39 -5.55
N ASP A 40 0.71 -1.97 -6.11
CA ASP A 40 0.57 -3.41 -6.32
C ASP A 40 1.13 -3.73 -7.70
N ILE A 41 2.44 -3.98 -7.78
CA ILE A 41 3.17 -4.07 -9.05
C ILE A 41 2.92 -5.38 -9.79
N LEU A 42 3.38 -5.51 -11.04
CA LEU A 42 3.30 -6.77 -11.80
C LEU A 42 4.12 -7.86 -11.11
N TYR A 43 3.55 -9.07 -10.97
CA TYR A 43 4.13 -10.15 -10.16
C TYR A 43 5.13 -11.05 -10.89
N GLY A 44 5.33 -10.81 -12.17
CA GLY A 44 6.24 -11.63 -12.97
C GLY A 44 5.72 -13.07 -13.13
N THR A 45 4.43 -13.27 -13.32
CA THR A 45 3.84 -14.60 -13.51
C THR A 45 4.01 -15.14 -14.93
N GLY A 46 4.36 -14.26 -15.87
CA GLY A 46 4.45 -14.56 -17.30
C GLY A 46 3.11 -14.85 -17.96
N LYS A 47 2.00 -14.53 -17.31
CA LYS A 47 0.64 -14.82 -17.78
C LYS A 47 0.00 -13.58 -18.42
N ASP A 48 -0.86 -13.84 -19.41
CA ASP A 48 -1.76 -12.85 -19.93
C ASP A 48 -3.07 -12.93 -19.13
N PHE A 49 -3.39 -11.87 -18.40
CA PHE A 49 -4.67 -11.70 -17.72
C PHE A 49 -5.65 -10.95 -18.62
N MET A 50 -6.95 -11.03 -18.34
CA MET A 50 -7.97 -10.30 -19.10
C MET A 50 -7.75 -8.78 -19.12
N ASP A 51 -7.19 -8.27 -18.04
CA ASP A 51 -7.06 -6.82 -17.80
C ASP A 51 -5.64 -6.30 -18.07
N TYR A 52 -4.61 -7.15 -18.07
CA TYR A 52 -3.20 -6.75 -18.31
C TYR A 52 -2.32 -7.96 -18.66
N LYS A 53 -1.16 -7.67 -19.26
CA LYS A 53 -0.10 -8.65 -19.49
C LYS A 53 0.97 -8.54 -18.43
N ASP A 54 1.28 -9.66 -17.76
CA ASP A 54 2.30 -9.69 -16.73
C ASP A 54 3.70 -9.94 -17.31
N LEU A 55 4.73 -9.54 -16.57
CA LEU A 55 6.13 -9.75 -16.96
C LEU A 55 6.53 -11.22 -16.81
N TYR A 56 7.56 -11.64 -17.56
CA TYR A 56 8.20 -12.92 -17.30
C TYR A 56 9.14 -12.80 -16.09
N PRO A 57 9.23 -13.85 -15.22
CA PRO A 57 10.10 -13.84 -14.04
C PRO A 57 11.57 -14.10 -14.44
N MET A 58 12.15 -13.19 -15.16
CA MET A 58 13.55 -13.15 -15.55
C MET A 58 14.18 -11.88 -15.02
N ARG A 59 15.35 -12.02 -14.40
CA ARG A 59 16.02 -10.92 -13.72
C ARG A 59 16.20 -9.69 -14.61
N GLU A 60 16.67 -9.90 -15.82
CA GLU A 60 16.96 -8.84 -16.79
C GLU A 60 15.67 -8.06 -17.15
N ILE A 61 14.55 -8.77 -17.36
CA ILE A 61 13.25 -8.16 -17.68
C ILE A 61 12.74 -7.35 -16.49
N ILE A 62 12.88 -7.89 -15.27
CA ILE A 62 12.45 -7.22 -14.04
C ILE A 62 13.29 -5.96 -13.79
N GLU A 63 14.62 -6.05 -13.93
CA GLU A 63 15.50 -4.90 -13.76
C GLU A 63 15.26 -3.83 -14.84
N GLU A 64 15.13 -4.21 -16.11
CA GLU A 64 14.84 -3.28 -17.21
C GLU A 64 13.52 -2.53 -17.00
N HIS A 65 12.48 -3.21 -16.53
CA HIS A 65 11.17 -2.61 -16.29
C HIS A 65 11.16 -1.71 -15.05
N TYR A 66 11.67 -2.19 -13.91
CA TYR A 66 11.49 -1.50 -12.63
C TYR A 66 12.55 -0.44 -12.34
N LEU A 67 13.81 -0.62 -12.76
CA LEU A 67 14.87 0.33 -12.41
C LEU A 67 14.57 1.78 -12.83
N PRO A 68 14.14 2.09 -14.08
CA PRO A 68 13.81 3.46 -14.45
C PRO A 68 12.60 3.99 -13.66
N ARG A 69 11.59 3.18 -13.42
CA ARG A 69 10.38 3.55 -12.67
C ARG A 69 10.67 3.84 -11.21
N LEU A 70 11.48 3.00 -10.56
CA LEU A 70 11.87 3.19 -9.16
C LEU A 70 12.76 4.41 -8.95
N LYS A 71 13.64 4.74 -9.91
CA LYS A 71 14.40 6.00 -9.89
C LYS A 71 13.48 7.22 -9.93
N GLU A 72 12.47 7.20 -10.82
CA GLU A 72 11.50 8.28 -10.91
C GLU A 72 10.58 8.34 -9.68
N MET A 73 10.13 7.20 -9.15
CA MET A 73 9.39 7.14 -7.89
C MET A 73 10.20 7.75 -6.73
N HIS A 74 11.50 7.47 -6.67
CA HIS A 74 12.38 8.10 -5.69
C HIS A 74 12.50 9.62 -5.90
N ARG A 75 12.59 10.09 -7.16
CA ARG A 75 12.68 11.52 -7.49
C ARG A 75 11.42 12.28 -7.04
N VAL A 76 10.24 11.76 -7.39
CA VAL A 76 8.96 12.44 -7.08
C VAL A 76 8.56 12.34 -5.61
N LEU A 77 9.10 11.38 -4.87
CA LEU A 77 8.83 11.20 -3.44
C LEU A 77 9.51 12.33 -2.64
N LYS A 78 8.78 12.95 -1.70
CA LYS A 78 9.33 13.94 -0.77
C LYS A 78 10.40 13.33 0.15
N SER A 79 11.29 14.15 0.70
CA SER A 79 12.34 13.72 1.64
C SER A 79 11.76 12.98 2.87
N THR A 80 10.56 13.36 3.32
CA THR A 80 9.82 12.71 4.42
C THR A 80 8.92 11.56 3.97
N GLY A 81 8.91 11.26 2.68
CA GLY A 81 7.99 10.31 2.06
C GLY A 81 8.43 8.86 2.18
N SER A 82 7.47 7.98 1.93
CA SER A 82 7.63 6.52 2.01
C SER A 82 7.06 5.81 0.77
N ILE A 83 7.62 4.65 0.47
CA ILE A 83 7.15 3.78 -0.61
C ILE A 83 6.86 2.38 -0.09
N TYR A 84 5.73 1.82 -0.52
CA TYR A 84 5.32 0.45 -0.29
C TYR A 84 5.08 -0.22 -1.63
N LEU A 85 5.84 -1.28 -1.92
CA LEU A 85 5.67 -2.07 -3.13
C LEU A 85 5.23 -3.47 -2.80
N GLN A 86 4.04 -3.84 -3.28
CA GLN A 86 3.46 -5.15 -3.09
C GLN A 86 3.73 -6.05 -4.30
N MET A 87 4.16 -7.27 -4.04
CA MET A 87 4.43 -8.30 -5.03
C MET A 87 4.46 -9.67 -4.37
N ASP A 88 4.56 -10.73 -5.17
CA ASP A 88 4.76 -12.07 -4.66
C ASP A 88 6.25 -12.50 -4.63
N TYR A 89 6.48 -13.72 -4.16
CA TYR A 89 7.82 -14.33 -3.98
C TYR A 89 8.64 -14.43 -5.27
N ARG A 90 8.03 -14.38 -6.46
CA ARG A 90 8.73 -14.59 -7.74
C ARG A 90 9.78 -13.54 -8.01
N ILE A 91 9.46 -12.30 -7.70
CA ILE A 91 10.29 -11.15 -8.06
C ILE A 91 10.79 -10.34 -6.87
N VAL A 92 10.28 -10.58 -5.66
CA VAL A 92 10.59 -9.75 -4.48
C VAL A 92 12.09 -9.61 -4.24
N HIS A 93 12.86 -10.67 -4.44
CA HIS A 93 14.31 -10.67 -4.21
C HIS A 93 15.07 -9.78 -5.21
N TRP A 94 14.64 -9.70 -6.49
CA TRP A 94 15.24 -8.78 -7.48
C TRP A 94 14.80 -7.34 -7.24
N VAL A 95 13.51 -7.11 -7.01
CA VAL A 95 12.97 -5.77 -6.73
C VAL A 95 13.60 -5.21 -5.45
N ARG A 96 13.83 -6.06 -4.43
CA ARG A 96 14.53 -5.67 -3.22
C ARG A 96 15.95 -5.17 -3.50
N CYS A 97 16.73 -5.85 -4.35
CA CYS A 97 18.06 -5.38 -4.74
C CYS A 97 18.00 -4.01 -5.44
N ILE A 98 17.06 -3.81 -6.36
CA ILE A 98 16.89 -2.52 -7.04
C ILE A 98 16.53 -1.41 -6.05
N LEU A 99 15.64 -1.69 -5.08
CA LEU A 99 15.28 -0.72 -4.04
C LEU A 99 16.46 -0.38 -3.11
N ASP A 100 17.29 -1.36 -2.76
CA ASP A 100 18.49 -1.13 -1.97
C ASP A 100 19.48 -0.21 -2.72
N ASP A 101 19.59 -0.35 -4.04
CA ASP A 101 20.44 0.52 -4.88
C ASP A 101 19.86 1.93 -5.05
N VAL A 102 18.53 2.07 -5.21
CA VAL A 102 17.87 3.36 -5.49
C VAL A 102 17.59 4.14 -4.20
N PHE A 103 17.09 3.50 -3.16
CA PHE A 103 16.69 4.12 -1.89
C PHE A 103 17.80 4.05 -0.82
N SER A 104 18.85 3.28 -1.03
CA SER A 104 19.87 2.86 -0.08
C SER A 104 19.35 1.83 0.94
N TYR A 105 20.16 0.81 1.22
CA TYR A 105 19.86 -0.24 2.19
C TYR A 105 19.48 0.31 3.59
N GLY A 106 20.10 1.40 4.03
CA GLY A 106 19.81 2.04 5.32
C GLY A 106 18.38 2.63 5.44
N ASN A 107 17.70 2.79 4.34
CA ASN A 107 16.32 3.30 4.28
C ASN A 107 15.25 2.20 4.17
N PHE A 108 15.65 0.94 4.16
CA PHE A 108 14.75 -0.18 4.32
C PHE A 108 14.13 -0.18 5.73
N ARG A 109 12.82 -0.31 5.81
CA ARG A 109 12.07 -0.29 7.06
C ARG A 109 11.53 -1.66 7.43
N ASN A 110 10.76 -2.28 6.53
CA ASN A 110 10.18 -3.61 6.75
C ASN A 110 10.00 -4.37 5.43
N GLU A 111 10.07 -5.68 5.51
CA GLU A 111 9.39 -6.59 4.62
C GLU A 111 8.12 -7.08 5.34
N ILE A 112 6.96 -6.66 4.85
CA ILE A 112 5.67 -7.00 5.42
C ILE A 112 5.13 -8.20 4.67
N ILE A 113 4.72 -9.24 5.39
CA ILE A 113 4.10 -10.44 4.86
C ILE A 113 2.59 -10.31 5.01
N TRP A 114 1.89 -10.04 3.90
CA TRP A 114 0.44 -10.09 3.90
C TRP A 114 -0.01 -11.53 3.65
N HIS A 115 -0.40 -12.21 4.73
CA HIS A 115 -0.86 -13.60 4.69
C HIS A 115 -2.37 -13.68 4.47
N TYR A 116 -2.79 -14.54 3.52
CA TYR A 116 -4.18 -14.76 3.18
C TYR A 116 -4.51 -16.24 2.98
N ARG A 117 -5.78 -16.59 3.17
CA ARG A 117 -6.26 -17.97 3.03
C ARG A 117 -6.78 -18.21 1.62
N THR A 118 -6.21 -19.16 0.91
CA THR A 118 -6.69 -19.65 -0.39
C THR A 118 -6.88 -21.16 -0.36
N MET A 119 -7.76 -21.67 -1.24
CA MET A 119 -8.04 -23.10 -1.36
C MET A 119 -7.07 -23.85 -2.32
N LYS A 120 -5.94 -23.24 -2.66
CA LYS A 120 -4.93 -23.81 -3.53
C LYS A 120 -4.36 -25.11 -2.94
N ASN A 121 -4.38 -26.20 -3.68
CA ASN A 121 -3.77 -27.47 -3.30
C ASN A 121 -2.53 -27.71 -4.16
N ASP A 122 -1.39 -27.86 -3.52
CA ASP A 122 -0.18 -28.38 -4.11
C ASP A 122 0.26 -29.63 -3.31
N THR A 123 0.81 -30.63 -3.99
CA THR A 123 1.26 -31.88 -3.37
C THR A 123 2.77 -32.04 -3.38
N LYS A 124 3.50 -31.10 -4.01
CA LYS A 124 4.97 -31.17 -4.18
C LYS A 124 5.72 -30.04 -3.51
N SER A 125 5.03 -29.00 -3.03
CA SER A 125 5.62 -27.87 -2.34
C SER A 125 4.72 -27.36 -1.23
N PHE A 126 5.24 -26.46 -0.38
CA PHE A 126 4.40 -25.71 0.55
C PHE A 126 3.52 -24.73 -0.23
N LYS A 127 2.29 -24.51 0.25
CA LYS A 127 1.32 -23.61 -0.40
C LYS A 127 1.73 -22.17 -0.23
N GLU A 128 1.80 -21.46 -1.33
CA GLU A 128 2.01 -20.01 -1.35
C GLU A 128 0.73 -19.30 -0.93
N LYS A 129 0.79 -18.54 0.16
CA LYS A 129 -0.38 -17.90 0.77
C LYS A 129 -0.06 -16.50 1.30
N HIS A 130 0.86 -15.81 0.66
CA HIS A 130 1.21 -14.46 1.05
C HIS A 130 1.72 -13.66 -0.15
N ASP A 131 1.60 -12.36 -0.04
CA ASP A 131 2.36 -11.39 -0.81
C ASP A 131 3.38 -10.70 0.11
N ASN A 132 4.45 -10.20 -0.48
CA ASN A 132 5.45 -9.39 0.18
C ASN A 132 5.16 -7.91 -0.10
N ILE A 133 5.29 -7.07 0.92
CA ILE A 133 5.22 -5.62 0.77
C ILE A 133 6.53 -5.04 1.29
N LEU A 134 7.34 -4.50 0.40
CA LEU A 134 8.60 -3.87 0.75
C LEU A 134 8.34 -2.41 1.13
N PHE A 135 8.72 -2.04 2.35
CA PHE A 135 8.58 -0.70 2.88
C PHE A 135 9.95 -0.01 2.97
N TYR A 136 10.09 1.09 2.24
CA TYR A 136 11.24 2.00 2.31
C TYR A 136 10.77 3.42 2.60
N SER A 137 11.62 4.21 3.23
CA SER A 137 11.48 5.67 3.29
C SER A 137 12.54 6.34 2.42
N LYS A 138 12.34 7.60 2.01
CA LYS A 138 13.36 8.35 1.26
C LYS A 138 14.51 8.80 2.14
N SER A 139 14.25 9.06 3.44
CA SER A 139 15.25 9.45 4.42
C SER A 139 14.94 8.84 5.80
N ASN A 140 15.76 9.15 6.81
CA ASN A 140 15.49 8.77 8.19
C ASN A 140 14.42 9.63 8.88
N ASP A 141 14.11 10.80 8.32
CA ASP A 141 13.03 11.68 8.77
C ASP A 141 11.79 11.42 7.90
N TYR A 142 10.99 10.44 8.28
CA TYR A 142 9.81 10.01 7.50
C TYR A 142 8.54 9.93 8.37
N THR A 143 7.40 10.12 7.72
CA THR A 143 6.10 10.03 8.38
C THR A 143 5.77 8.58 8.74
N PHE A 144 5.52 8.33 10.04
CA PHE A 144 4.99 7.05 10.51
C PHE A 144 4.06 7.25 11.72
N ASN A 145 2.76 7.22 11.47
CA ASN A 145 1.69 7.46 12.44
C ASN A 145 1.35 6.18 13.21
N SER A 146 2.21 5.78 14.13
CA SER A 146 2.12 4.50 14.84
C SER A 146 0.83 4.34 15.65
N ASP A 147 0.22 5.43 16.11
CA ASP A 147 -1.02 5.39 16.89
C ASP A 147 -2.26 5.12 16.02
N ASP A 148 -2.24 5.53 14.74
CA ASP A 148 -3.36 5.38 13.80
C ASP A 148 -3.52 3.96 13.25
N VAL A 149 -2.48 3.14 13.43
CA VAL A 149 -2.45 1.74 12.95
C VAL A 149 -2.44 0.70 14.06
N ARG A 150 -2.69 1.12 15.31
CA ARG A 150 -2.73 0.18 16.43
C ARG A 150 -3.87 -0.83 16.28
N VAL A 151 -3.57 -2.05 16.65
CA VAL A 151 -4.53 -3.16 16.72
C VAL A 151 -4.74 -3.57 18.18
N GLU A 152 -5.88 -4.14 18.49
CA GLU A 152 -6.17 -4.61 19.85
C GLU A 152 -5.18 -5.69 20.31
N HIS A 153 -4.95 -5.73 21.62
CA HIS A 153 -4.23 -6.83 22.23
C HIS A 153 -5.06 -8.11 22.19
N THR A 154 -4.44 -9.22 21.80
CA THR A 154 -5.10 -10.53 21.86
C THR A 154 -5.46 -10.90 23.31
N ASP A 155 -6.50 -11.71 23.48
CA ASP A 155 -6.90 -12.21 24.81
C ASP A 155 -5.76 -12.96 25.50
N ALA A 156 -4.95 -13.69 24.75
CA ALA A 156 -3.77 -14.36 25.27
C ALA A 156 -2.77 -13.35 25.87
N THR A 157 -2.53 -12.23 25.18
CA THR A 157 -1.68 -11.14 25.68
C THR A 157 -2.30 -10.52 26.92
N LYS A 158 -3.58 -10.15 26.88
CA LYS A 158 -4.31 -9.58 28.04
C LYS A 158 -4.24 -10.53 29.26
N LYS A 159 -4.45 -11.85 29.06
CA LYS A 159 -4.34 -12.87 30.12
C LYS A 159 -2.91 -13.01 30.66
N ARG A 160 -1.88 -12.98 29.80
CA ARG A 160 -0.48 -13.05 30.22
C ARG A 160 -0.10 -11.88 31.11
N TYR A 161 -0.47 -10.66 30.75
CA TYR A 161 -0.20 -9.47 31.56
C TYR A 161 -0.93 -9.49 32.90
N LYS A 162 -2.18 -9.99 32.97
CA LYS A 162 -2.90 -10.17 34.24
C LYS A 162 -2.25 -11.21 35.15
N ARG A 163 -1.60 -12.23 34.60
CA ARG A 163 -0.92 -13.28 35.34
C ARG A 163 0.50 -12.94 35.80
N ALA A 164 1.14 -11.99 35.12
CA ALA A 164 2.52 -11.57 35.40
C ALA A 164 2.58 -10.77 36.68
N LYS A 165 2.48 -11.44 37.82
CA LYS A 165 2.75 -10.89 39.16
C LYS A 165 4.24 -10.80 39.51
N SER A 166 5.15 -11.24 38.66
CA SER A 166 6.59 -11.28 38.95
C SER A 166 7.44 -10.94 37.74
N GLY A 167 8.17 -9.85 37.81
CA GLY A 167 9.55 -9.61 37.38
C GLY A 167 9.90 -9.61 35.88
N PHE A 168 9.17 -10.27 34.99
CA PHE A 168 9.54 -10.45 33.60
C PHE A 168 8.77 -9.58 32.58
N THR A 169 7.70 -8.91 33.00
CA THR A 169 6.97 -7.95 32.17
C THR A 169 7.01 -6.59 32.84
N GLN A 170 8.05 -5.82 32.54
CA GLN A 170 8.13 -4.43 32.93
C GLN A 170 7.28 -3.59 31.97
N GLY A 171 6.15 -3.12 32.40
CA GLY A 171 5.32 -2.15 31.70
C GLY A 171 3.83 -2.47 31.77
N GLU A 172 3.04 -1.46 31.89
CA GLU A 172 1.58 -1.54 31.77
C GLU A 172 1.20 -1.80 30.30
N LEU A 173 0.18 -2.64 30.11
CA LEU A 173 -0.41 -2.84 28.79
C LEU A 173 -1.01 -1.51 28.35
N LYS A 174 -0.54 -0.91 27.26
CA LYS A 174 -1.10 0.35 26.77
C LYS A 174 -2.54 0.13 26.34
N ASP A 175 -3.48 0.87 26.87
CA ASP A 175 -4.91 0.78 26.55
C ASP A 175 -5.19 0.99 25.05
N LYS A 176 -4.35 1.79 24.38
CA LYS A 176 -4.42 2.05 22.93
C LYS A 176 -4.09 0.84 22.02
N GLY A 177 -3.78 -0.32 22.58
CA GLY A 177 -3.37 -1.49 21.78
C GLY A 177 -1.87 -1.49 21.41
N LYS A 178 -1.51 -2.33 20.44
CA LYS A 178 -0.12 -2.53 19.97
C LYS A 178 0.02 -2.12 18.50
N ILE A 179 1.22 -1.71 18.09
CA ILE A 179 1.57 -1.62 16.67
C ILE A 179 1.52 -3.05 16.09
N PRO A 180 0.91 -3.27 14.91
CA PRO A 180 0.89 -4.58 14.27
C PRO A 180 2.32 -5.09 14.01
N ASN A 181 2.48 -6.40 13.95
CA ASN A 181 3.73 -7.02 13.48
C ASN A 181 3.84 -6.82 11.96
N ASP A 182 4.95 -7.26 11.40
CA ASP A 182 5.19 -7.31 9.95
C ASP A 182 4.53 -8.51 9.25
N VAL A 183 3.83 -9.39 9.98
CA VAL A 183 2.95 -10.43 9.40
C VAL A 183 1.51 -10.02 9.61
N TRP A 184 0.81 -9.70 8.50
CA TRP A 184 -0.57 -9.23 8.50
C TRP A 184 -1.50 -10.35 8.04
N ASP A 185 -2.28 -10.91 8.94
CA ASP A 185 -3.26 -11.99 8.72
C ASP A 185 -4.70 -11.54 9.00
N ASP A 186 -4.88 -10.28 9.35
CA ASP A 186 -6.14 -9.64 9.71
C ASP A 186 -6.76 -8.80 8.58
N CYS A 187 -6.05 -8.62 7.45
CA CYS A 187 -6.56 -7.99 6.23
C CYS A 187 -7.05 -9.06 5.25
N TYR A 188 -8.36 -9.35 5.26
CA TYR A 188 -8.92 -10.45 4.48
C TYR A 188 -9.04 -10.13 2.99
N LEU A 189 -8.93 -11.15 2.13
CA LEU A 189 -9.18 -11.06 0.68
C LEU A 189 -10.59 -10.52 0.39
N VAL A 190 -10.71 -9.78 -0.70
CA VAL A 190 -11.95 -9.13 -1.14
C VAL A 190 -13.13 -10.10 -1.36
N ASN A 191 -12.83 -11.32 -1.83
CA ASN A 191 -13.86 -12.35 -2.06
C ASN A 191 -14.13 -13.23 -0.83
N ASN A 192 -13.73 -12.78 0.36
CA ASN A 192 -14.03 -13.48 1.60
C ASN A 192 -15.48 -13.18 2.04
N GLN A 193 -16.09 -14.12 2.76
CA GLN A 193 -17.43 -13.95 3.34
C GLN A 193 -17.57 -12.73 4.28
N PHE A 194 -16.45 -12.20 4.76
CA PHE A 194 -16.39 -11.04 5.65
C PHE A 194 -16.26 -9.70 4.92
N THR A 195 -15.95 -9.72 3.61
CA THR A 195 -15.78 -8.52 2.81
C THR A 195 -16.78 -8.54 1.64
N ARG A 196 -17.47 -7.43 1.39
CA ARG A 196 -18.39 -7.26 0.26
C ARG A 196 -17.89 -6.17 -0.68
N GLU A 197 -16.58 -6.12 -0.90
CA GLU A 197 -15.91 -5.01 -1.62
C GLU A 197 -15.66 -5.32 -3.09
N SER A 198 -15.96 -6.54 -3.56
CA SER A 198 -15.61 -6.97 -4.91
C SER A 198 -16.33 -6.15 -5.97
N VAL A 199 -15.54 -5.60 -6.91
CA VAL A 199 -16.04 -4.93 -8.12
C VAL A 199 -15.82 -5.75 -9.39
N GLY A 200 -15.45 -7.03 -9.24
CA GLY A 200 -15.19 -7.94 -10.36
C GLY A 200 -13.83 -7.77 -11.01
N TYR A 201 -12.92 -6.97 -10.47
CA TYR A 201 -11.55 -6.87 -10.94
C TYR A 201 -10.69 -7.99 -10.32
N ALA A 202 -9.97 -8.75 -11.17
CA ALA A 202 -9.36 -10.03 -10.77
C ALA A 202 -8.35 -9.93 -9.63
N THR A 203 -7.60 -8.83 -9.54
CA THR A 203 -6.50 -8.63 -8.58
C THR A 203 -6.78 -7.55 -7.55
N GLN A 204 -8.07 -7.23 -7.34
CA GLN A 204 -8.47 -6.20 -6.38
C GLN A 204 -7.91 -6.48 -4.97
N LYS A 205 -7.24 -5.49 -4.39
CA LYS A 205 -6.78 -5.54 -3.00
C LYS A 205 -7.85 -5.04 -2.02
N PRO A 206 -7.90 -5.59 -0.79
CA PRO A 206 -8.88 -5.18 0.22
C PRO A 206 -8.57 -3.76 0.75
N LYS A 207 -9.62 -3.00 1.04
CA LYS A 207 -9.51 -1.64 1.60
C LYS A 207 -8.71 -1.61 2.90
N ALA A 208 -8.94 -2.57 3.79
CA ALA A 208 -8.28 -2.63 5.10
C ALA A 208 -6.74 -2.69 5.00
N LEU A 209 -6.20 -3.37 3.97
CA LEU A 209 -4.76 -3.42 3.72
C LEU A 209 -4.21 -2.05 3.35
N ILE A 210 -4.87 -1.40 2.38
CA ILE A 210 -4.46 -0.10 1.84
C ILE A 210 -4.64 1.01 2.89
N GLU A 211 -5.75 0.96 3.63
CA GLU A 211 -6.06 1.91 4.70
C GLU A 211 -4.96 1.92 5.78
N ARG A 212 -4.48 0.73 6.17
CA ARG A 212 -3.37 0.62 7.13
C ARG A 212 -2.11 1.29 6.62
N ILE A 213 -1.74 1.10 5.36
CA ILE A 213 -0.56 1.72 4.75
C ILE A 213 -0.72 3.24 4.68
N ILE A 214 -1.86 3.73 4.18
CA ILE A 214 -2.12 5.16 4.02
C ILE A 214 -2.13 5.86 5.37
N LYS A 215 -2.79 5.30 6.39
CA LYS A 215 -2.79 5.86 7.76
C LYS A 215 -1.40 5.87 8.38
N ALA A 216 -0.61 4.80 8.17
CA ALA A 216 0.74 4.72 8.72
C ALA A 216 1.65 5.83 8.19
N SER A 217 1.59 6.13 6.89
CA SER A 217 2.64 6.90 6.22
C SER A 217 2.15 8.13 5.46
N SER A 218 0.97 8.65 5.84
CA SER A 218 0.47 9.94 5.34
C SER A 218 -0.47 10.61 6.33
N ASN A 219 -0.64 11.93 6.17
CA ASN A 219 -1.58 12.75 6.92
C ASN A 219 -2.71 13.25 6.01
N GLU A 220 -3.78 13.81 6.59
CA GLU A 220 -4.83 14.48 5.81
C GLU A 220 -4.24 15.60 4.97
N GLY A 221 -4.66 15.68 3.71
CA GLY A 221 -4.15 16.65 2.74
C GLY A 221 -2.85 16.22 2.02
N ASP A 222 -2.13 15.21 2.51
CA ASP A 222 -0.95 14.66 1.83
C ASP A 222 -1.32 14.05 0.48
N THR A 223 -0.36 13.97 -0.43
CA THR A 223 -0.51 13.36 -1.76
C THR A 223 -0.02 11.93 -1.74
N VAL A 224 -0.92 11.01 -2.02
CA VAL A 224 -0.64 9.58 -2.19
C VAL A 224 -0.63 9.23 -3.67
N ALA A 225 0.30 8.39 -4.11
CA ALA A 225 0.35 7.95 -5.50
C ALA A 225 0.30 6.42 -5.64
N ASP A 226 -0.38 5.95 -6.71
CA ASP A 226 -0.39 4.55 -7.16
C ASP A 226 -0.21 4.49 -8.68
N TYR A 227 0.96 4.02 -9.10
CA TYR A 227 1.34 3.94 -10.52
C TYR A 227 0.98 2.59 -11.16
N TYR A 228 0.25 1.72 -10.45
CA TYR A 228 -0.30 0.45 -10.90
C TYR A 228 -1.74 0.29 -10.40
N LEU A 229 -2.57 1.27 -10.73
CA LEU A 229 -3.86 1.58 -10.09
C LEU A 229 -4.85 0.40 -10.00
N GLY A 230 -4.91 -0.46 -11.05
CA GLY A 230 -5.83 -1.57 -11.13
C GLY A 230 -7.29 -1.16 -10.87
N SER A 231 -7.90 -1.77 -9.87
CA SER A 231 -9.30 -1.47 -9.48
C SER A 231 -9.50 -0.15 -8.72
N GLY A 232 -8.44 0.61 -8.45
CA GLY A 232 -8.49 1.91 -7.78
C GLY A 232 -8.78 1.86 -6.28
N THR A 233 -8.45 0.78 -5.60
CA THR A 233 -8.68 0.70 -4.13
C THR A 233 -7.94 1.79 -3.38
N ALA A 234 -6.69 2.10 -3.77
CA ALA A 234 -5.91 3.18 -3.17
C ALA A 234 -6.58 4.55 -3.34
N ALA A 235 -7.10 4.86 -4.54
CA ALA A 235 -7.82 6.11 -4.81
C ALA A 235 -9.06 6.28 -3.93
N VAL A 236 -9.86 5.21 -3.78
CA VAL A 236 -11.06 5.19 -2.94
C VAL A 236 -10.70 5.45 -1.48
N VAL A 237 -9.71 4.75 -0.95
CA VAL A 237 -9.27 4.91 0.45
C VAL A 237 -8.71 6.31 0.69
N CYS A 238 -7.95 6.87 -0.27
CA CYS A 238 -7.45 8.24 -0.16
C CYS A 238 -8.60 9.26 -0.08
N LYS A 239 -9.63 9.12 -0.91
CA LYS A 239 -10.83 9.98 -0.84
C LYS A 239 -11.53 9.88 0.51
N GLU A 240 -11.75 8.66 1.02
CA GLU A 240 -12.38 8.42 2.33
C GLU A 240 -11.57 8.99 3.50
N LEU A 241 -10.26 9.06 3.36
CA LEU A 241 -9.35 9.53 4.39
C LEU A 241 -8.88 10.98 4.20
N ASN A 242 -9.45 11.74 3.27
CA ASN A 242 -9.07 13.12 2.94
C ASN A 242 -7.60 13.28 2.50
N ARG A 243 -7.08 12.34 1.70
CA ARG A 243 -5.77 12.45 1.05
C ARG A 243 -5.95 12.81 -0.41
N ASN A 244 -5.07 13.66 -0.95
CA ASN A 244 -4.96 13.84 -2.40
C ASN A 244 -4.43 12.57 -3.04
N PHE A 245 -4.83 12.30 -4.27
CA PHE A 245 -4.42 11.08 -4.96
C PHE A 245 -4.02 11.32 -6.40
N ILE A 246 -2.95 10.65 -6.81
CA ILE A 246 -2.48 10.59 -8.20
C ILE A 246 -2.30 9.12 -8.57
N GLY A 247 -2.92 8.69 -9.67
CA GLY A 247 -2.75 7.31 -10.12
C GLY A 247 -2.86 7.13 -11.62
N CYS A 248 -2.31 6.03 -12.12
CA CYS A 248 -2.46 5.64 -13.51
C CYS A 248 -2.54 4.12 -13.67
N ASP A 249 -3.11 3.75 -14.79
CA ASP A 249 -3.07 2.39 -15.31
C ASP A 249 -2.99 2.48 -16.85
N ILE A 250 -2.33 1.51 -17.47
CA ILE A 250 -2.29 1.44 -18.93
C ILE A 250 -3.64 1.01 -19.52
N ASN A 251 -4.47 0.33 -18.72
CA ASN A 251 -5.78 -0.15 -19.12
C ASN A 251 -6.86 0.92 -18.85
N PRO A 252 -7.51 1.51 -19.88
CA PRO A 252 -8.58 2.49 -19.68
C PRO A 252 -9.75 1.98 -18.83
N LYS A 253 -10.03 0.66 -18.87
CA LYS A 253 -11.10 0.04 -18.08
C LYS A 253 -10.82 0.15 -16.57
N ALA A 254 -9.54 0.10 -16.15
CA ALA A 254 -9.17 0.32 -14.76
C ALA A 254 -9.56 1.73 -14.29
N ILE A 255 -9.38 2.73 -15.16
CA ILE A 255 -9.76 4.12 -14.88
C ILE A 255 -11.29 4.27 -14.81
N GLU A 256 -12.04 3.64 -15.70
CA GLU A 256 -13.52 3.65 -15.66
C GLU A 256 -14.04 3.04 -14.35
N ILE A 257 -13.51 1.87 -13.95
CA ILE A 257 -13.88 1.21 -12.68
C ILE A 257 -13.54 2.11 -11.49
N THR A 258 -12.36 2.72 -11.50
CA THR A 258 -11.91 3.61 -10.43
C THR A 258 -12.83 4.82 -10.30
N ASN A 259 -13.17 5.48 -11.42
CA ASN A 259 -14.06 6.65 -11.41
C ASN A 259 -15.45 6.29 -10.89
N ALA A 260 -16.03 5.16 -11.34
CA ALA A 260 -17.32 4.69 -10.83
C ALA A 260 -17.30 4.41 -9.31
N ARG A 261 -16.18 3.89 -8.79
CA ARG A 261 -15.99 3.69 -7.34
C ARG A 261 -15.85 5.02 -6.60
N LEU A 262 -15.13 5.96 -7.15
CA LEU A 262 -14.95 7.29 -6.56
C LEU A 262 -16.28 8.06 -6.49
N ASP A 263 -17.12 7.97 -7.52
CA ASP A 263 -18.46 8.60 -7.53
C ASP A 263 -19.38 8.02 -6.45
N ALA A 264 -19.17 6.77 -6.06
CA ALA A 264 -19.94 6.12 -4.99
C ALA A 264 -19.46 6.48 -3.56
N VAL A 265 -18.31 7.13 -3.41
CA VAL A 265 -17.83 7.66 -2.11
C VAL A 265 -18.46 9.00 -1.86
N THR A 266 -19.37 9.06 -0.89
CA THR A 266 -20.09 10.27 -0.45
C THR A 266 -19.30 11.07 0.58
#